data_952019d47dbd16ef4addd3714909968a
#
_entry.id   952019d47dbd16ef4addd3714909968a
#
_cell.length_a   1.000
_cell.length_b   1.000
_cell.length_c   1.000
_cell.angle_alpha   90.00
_cell.angle_beta   90.00
_cell.angle_gamma   90.00
#
_symmetry.space_group_name_H-M   'P 1'
#
loop_
_entity.id
_entity.type
_entity.pdbx_description
1 polymer ?
#
loop_
_entity_poly.entity_id
_entity_poly.type
_entity_poly.pdbx_seq_one_letter_code
_entity_poly.pdbx_strand_id
1 'polypeptide(L)'
;MTVTELLESVRRVEVRTNRLVNDTMGGAYLSGFKGRGMDFEELREYIPGDDVRDIDWNVTHRLGRPFVKRFREERELTAVLAVDVSASSSFGSANRTKREFAAEIAATLAMSAAKNGDKVALLLFTDEVELFVPPRKGRRHILRLVREMLLFQPKKRGTNVSQALGFLNHVLNRRAIVFVLTDFLHSVDGRAGSPLPALASVADTGAHGVTRPTNRDVIAELGLTNTRHDVVCLHLHDPRESTLPDAGLVTIEDAETGELLELNSARSSVREKFATVNAARLAELDQAFNRTGVDTLRLKTTEPFAPVLQRFFEIRRGRRRG
;
A
#
# COMPACT_ATOMS: atom_id res chain seq x y z
N MET A 1 -3.66 25.66 5.68
CA MET A 1 -3.33 25.57 4.24
C MET A 1 -4.38 26.33 3.46
N THR A 2 -4.00 27.35 2.71
CA THR A 2 -4.91 28.12 1.87
C THR A 2 -5.24 27.35 0.58
N VAL A 3 -6.33 27.73 -0.12
CA VAL A 3 -6.71 27.09 -1.41
C VAL A 3 -5.57 27.18 -2.43
N THR A 4 -4.83 28.28 -2.41
CA THR A 4 -3.68 28.50 -3.31
C THR A 4 -2.52 27.54 -3.01
N GLU A 5 -2.11 27.43 -1.75
CA GLU A 5 -1.07 26.50 -1.30
C GLU A 5 -1.42 25.04 -1.65
N LEU A 6 -2.71 24.71 -1.55
CA LEU A 6 -3.21 23.41 -1.93
C LEU A 6 -3.07 23.13 -3.41
N LEU A 7 -3.54 24.05 -4.26
CA LEU A 7 -3.44 23.91 -5.71
C LEU A 7 -1.98 23.79 -6.15
N GLU A 8 -1.08 24.53 -5.50
CA GLU A 8 0.36 24.41 -5.73
C GLU A 8 0.90 23.03 -5.31
N SER A 9 0.45 22.50 -4.16
CA SER A 9 0.87 21.17 -3.69
C SER A 9 0.40 20.06 -4.63
N VAL A 10 -0.87 20.09 -5.03
CA VAL A 10 -1.42 19.13 -6.01
C VAL A 10 -0.67 19.22 -7.34
N ARG A 11 -0.43 20.45 -7.83
CA ARG A 11 0.31 20.68 -9.08
C ARG A 11 1.77 20.22 -8.99
N ARG A 12 2.42 20.44 -7.85
CA ARG A 12 3.79 19.99 -7.60
C ARG A 12 3.87 18.47 -7.62
N VAL A 13 2.96 17.78 -6.95
CA VAL A 13 2.85 16.32 -6.98
C VAL A 13 2.58 15.84 -8.40
N GLU A 14 1.65 16.46 -9.13
CA GLU A 14 1.33 16.09 -10.51
C GLU A 14 2.54 16.22 -11.44
N VAL A 15 3.24 17.36 -11.43
CA VAL A 15 4.40 17.61 -12.28
C VAL A 15 5.54 16.64 -11.97
N ARG A 16 5.84 16.43 -10.70
CA ARG A 16 6.88 15.51 -10.25
C ARG A 16 6.56 14.07 -10.64
N THR A 17 5.33 13.66 -10.41
CA THR A 17 4.82 12.32 -10.73
C THR A 17 4.83 12.05 -12.24
N ASN A 18 4.36 13.00 -13.05
CA ASN A 18 4.37 12.86 -14.51
C ASN A 18 5.79 12.65 -15.04
N ARG A 19 6.78 13.38 -14.52
CA ARG A 19 8.18 13.20 -14.89
C ARG A 19 8.66 11.78 -14.52
N LEU A 20 8.45 11.35 -13.28
CA LEU A 20 8.81 10.01 -12.82
C LEU A 20 8.17 8.90 -13.66
N VAL A 21 6.88 9.04 -13.96
CA VAL A 21 6.15 8.04 -14.76
C VAL A 21 6.62 8.01 -16.21
N ASN A 22 6.98 9.17 -16.79
CA ASN A 22 7.50 9.22 -18.15
C ASN A 22 8.89 8.62 -18.25
N ASP A 23 9.77 9.00 -17.34
CA ASP A 23 11.19 8.67 -17.42
C ASP A 23 11.49 7.24 -16.90
N THR A 24 10.70 6.75 -15.95
CA THR A 24 11.10 5.58 -15.17
C THR A 24 10.08 4.43 -15.15
N MET A 25 8.79 4.72 -15.14
CA MET A 25 7.78 3.71 -14.76
C MET A 25 6.82 3.25 -15.87
N GLY A 26 6.75 3.96 -17.01
CA GLY A 26 5.71 3.73 -18.04
C GLY A 26 5.65 2.31 -18.62
N GLY A 27 6.77 1.60 -18.72
CA GLY A 27 6.82 0.22 -19.21
C GLY A 27 6.85 -0.85 -18.10
N ALA A 28 7.41 -0.52 -16.94
CA ALA A 28 7.62 -1.48 -15.85
C ALA A 28 6.32 -1.86 -15.14
N TYR A 29 5.41 -0.90 -14.88
CA TYR A 29 4.12 -1.15 -14.25
C TYR A 29 3.26 -2.14 -15.07
N LEU A 30 3.08 -1.89 -16.37
CA LEU A 30 2.29 -2.76 -17.27
C LEU A 30 2.73 -4.22 -17.25
N SER A 31 4.03 -4.44 -17.23
CA SER A 31 4.60 -5.78 -17.32
C SER A 31 4.56 -6.54 -16.00
N GLY A 32 4.45 -5.84 -14.86
CA GLY A 32 4.34 -6.44 -13.53
C GLY A 32 2.95 -6.99 -13.19
N PHE A 33 1.90 -6.43 -13.79
CA PHE A 33 0.50 -6.71 -13.45
C PHE A 33 -0.36 -7.13 -14.64
N LYS A 34 0.11 -8.03 -15.51
CA LYS A 34 -0.76 -8.58 -16.55
C LYS A 34 -1.93 -9.34 -15.95
N GLY A 35 -3.15 -8.92 -16.29
CA GLY A 35 -4.37 -9.61 -15.93
C GLY A 35 -4.35 -11.06 -16.45
N ARG A 36 -4.81 -12.00 -15.62
CA ARG A 36 -5.10 -13.39 -16.01
C ARG A 36 -6.58 -13.56 -16.43
N GLY A 37 -7.31 -12.45 -16.59
CA GLY A 37 -8.70 -12.51 -17.04
C GLY A 37 -8.75 -12.68 -18.55
N MET A 38 -9.34 -13.78 -19.02
CA MET A 38 -9.82 -13.89 -20.39
C MET A 38 -11.32 -13.64 -20.35
N ASP A 39 -11.76 -12.46 -20.80
CA ASP A 39 -13.17 -12.19 -21.02
C ASP A 39 -13.61 -12.82 -22.35
N PHE A 40 -14.76 -13.49 -22.30
CA PHE A 40 -15.39 -13.99 -23.51
C PHE A 40 -15.69 -12.80 -24.45
N GLU A 41 -15.09 -12.79 -25.64
CA GLU A 41 -15.28 -11.72 -26.61
C GLU A 41 -16.43 -12.06 -27.59
N GLU A 42 -16.35 -13.23 -28.23
CA GLU A 42 -17.32 -13.67 -29.22
C GLU A 42 -17.27 -15.18 -29.47
N LEU A 43 -18.34 -15.70 -30.05
CA LEU A 43 -18.38 -17.00 -30.68
C LEU A 43 -18.29 -16.79 -32.20
N ARG A 44 -17.29 -17.37 -32.85
CA ARG A 44 -17.20 -17.39 -34.31
C ARG A 44 -17.04 -18.79 -34.85
N GLU A 45 -17.36 -18.98 -36.12
CA GLU A 45 -17.09 -20.25 -36.78
C GLU A 45 -15.59 -20.58 -36.76
N TYR A 46 -15.27 -21.86 -36.56
CA TYR A 46 -13.93 -22.39 -36.62
C TYR A 46 -13.32 -22.17 -38.00
N ILE A 47 -12.10 -21.71 -38.07
CA ILE A 47 -11.30 -21.57 -39.27
C ILE A 47 -10.08 -22.51 -39.15
N PRO A 48 -9.70 -23.25 -40.19
CA PRO A 48 -8.50 -24.08 -40.14
C PRO A 48 -7.28 -23.29 -39.66
N GLY A 49 -6.67 -23.73 -38.56
CA GLY A 49 -5.56 -23.07 -37.89
C GLY A 49 -5.91 -22.57 -36.48
N ASP A 50 -7.18 -22.57 -36.08
CA ASP A 50 -7.60 -22.29 -34.71
C ASP A 50 -7.27 -23.46 -33.77
N ASP A 51 -7.03 -23.17 -32.49
CA ASP A 51 -6.81 -24.23 -31.49
C ASP A 51 -8.11 -24.98 -31.20
N VAL A 52 -8.08 -26.29 -31.42
CA VAL A 52 -9.22 -27.22 -31.20
C VAL A 52 -9.71 -27.16 -29.73
N ARG A 53 -8.87 -26.77 -28.78
CA ARG A 53 -9.21 -26.63 -27.35
C ARG A 53 -10.19 -25.52 -27.09
N ASP A 54 -10.25 -24.52 -27.96
CA ASP A 54 -11.13 -23.35 -27.83
C ASP A 54 -12.52 -23.60 -28.43
N ILE A 55 -12.80 -24.79 -28.99
CA ILE A 55 -14.11 -25.18 -29.55
C ILE A 55 -15.14 -25.28 -28.43
N ASP A 56 -16.25 -24.50 -28.56
CA ASP A 56 -17.44 -24.72 -27.74
C ASP A 56 -18.31 -25.86 -28.27
N TRP A 57 -18.12 -27.03 -27.70
CA TRP A 57 -18.84 -28.23 -28.11
C TRP A 57 -20.37 -28.12 -27.89
N ASN A 58 -20.84 -27.33 -26.93
CA ASN A 58 -22.29 -27.13 -26.68
C ASN A 58 -22.94 -26.33 -27.79
N VAL A 59 -22.28 -25.25 -28.24
CA VAL A 59 -22.77 -24.42 -29.34
C VAL A 59 -22.61 -25.14 -30.66
N THR A 60 -21.47 -25.81 -30.88
CA THR A 60 -21.19 -26.64 -32.04
C THR A 60 -22.28 -27.70 -32.24
N HIS A 61 -22.69 -28.39 -31.19
CA HIS A 61 -23.75 -29.37 -31.25
C HIS A 61 -25.11 -28.80 -31.63
N ARG A 62 -25.43 -27.58 -31.14
CA ARG A 62 -26.71 -26.91 -31.44
C ARG A 62 -26.78 -26.37 -32.86
N LEU A 63 -25.68 -25.89 -33.39
CA LEU A 63 -25.65 -25.21 -34.67
C LEU A 63 -25.16 -26.10 -35.83
N GLY A 64 -24.66 -27.31 -35.53
CA GLY A 64 -24.18 -28.29 -36.51
C GLY A 64 -22.88 -27.86 -37.22
N ARG A 65 -22.20 -26.87 -36.75
CA ARG A 65 -20.92 -26.36 -37.26
C ARG A 65 -20.00 -26.04 -36.08
N PRO A 66 -18.69 -26.24 -36.21
CA PRO A 66 -17.74 -25.97 -35.14
C PRO A 66 -17.63 -24.46 -34.87
N PHE A 67 -17.82 -24.06 -33.61
CA PHE A 67 -17.65 -22.71 -33.11
C PHE A 67 -16.54 -22.62 -32.09
N VAL A 68 -15.71 -21.59 -32.19
CA VAL A 68 -14.58 -21.31 -31.30
C VAL A 68 -14.93 -20.15 -30.40
N LYS A 69 -14.67 -20.30 -29.09
CA LYS A 69 -14.70 -19.22 -28.13
C LYS A 69 -13.48 -18.35 -28.32
N ARG A 70 -13.69 -17.11 -28.71
CA ARG A 70 -12.63 -16.12 -28.71
C ARG A 70 -12.64 -15.38 -27.40
N PHE A 71 -11.51 -15.44 -26.72
CA PHE A 71 -11.30 -14.73 -25.48
C PHE A 71 -10.41 -13.53 -25.74
N ARG A 72 -10.82 -12.39 -25.22
CA ARG A 72 -9.97 -11.18 -25.20
C ARG A 72 -9.28 -11.10 -23.86
N GLU A 73 -7.98 -10.89 -23.87
CA GLU A 73 -7.25 -10.63 -22.65
C GLU A 73 -7.82 -9.34 -22.02
N GLU A 74 -8.47 -9.44 -20.86
CA GLU A 74 -8.99 -8.29 -20.14
C GLU A 74 -7.82 -7.41 -19.72
N ARG A 75 -7.56 -6.36 -20.48
CA ARG A 75 -6.43 -5.46 -20.25
C ARG A 75 -6.71 -4.42 -19.17
N GLU A 76 -7.98 -4.30 -18.73
CA GLU A 76 -8.36 -3.32 -17.73
C GLU A 76 -8.14 -3.86 -16.33
N LEU A 77 -7.10 -3.39 -15.66
CA LEU A 77 -6.88 -3.66 -14.26
C LEU A 77 -7.57 -2.60 -13.38
N THR A 78 -7.88 -2.99 -12.16
CA THR A 78 -8.28 -2.05 -11.12
C THR A 78 -7.15 -1.97 -10.11
N ALA A 79 -6.56 -0.78 -9.95
CA ALA A 79 -5.59 -0.48 -8.90
C ALA A 79 -6.32 0.19 -7.73
N VAL A 80 -6.14 -0.32 -6.53
CA VAL A 80 -6.68 0.25 -5.30
C VAL A 80 -5.52 0.76 -4.46
N LEU A 81 -5.58 2.03 -4.10
CA LEU A 81 -4.62 2.66 -3.20
C LEU A 81 -5.25 2.71 -1.80
N ALA A 82 -4.85 1.82 -0.91
CA ALA A 82 -5.24 1.82 0.49
C ALA A 82 -4.18 2.56 1.29
N VAL A 83 -4.49 3.78 1.71
CA VAL A 83 -3.53 4.70 2.33
C VAL A 83 -3.92 4.92 3.78
N ASP A 84 -2.99 4.63 4.65
CA ASP A 84 -3.06 4.94 6.07
C ASP A 84 -2.93 6.45 6.30
N VAL A 85 -3.92 7.04 6.96
CA VAL A 85 -3.98 8.45 7.32
C VAL A 85 -4.05 8.66 8.83
N SER A 86 -3.66 7.66 9.63
CA SER A 86 -3.57 7.71 11.09
C SER A 86 -2.62 8.81 11.56
N ALA A 87 -2.60 9.06 12.86
CA ALA A 87 -1.77 10.10 13.45
C ALA A 87 -0.27 9.85 13.23
N SER A 88 0.18 8.59 13.20
CA SER A 88 1.57 8.22 12.92
C SER A 88 2.04 8.65 11.52
N SER A 89 1.11 8.75 10.54
CA SER A 89 1.41 9.21 9.18
C SER A 89 1.87 10.67 9.10
N SER A 90 1.54 11.47 10.12
CA SER A 90 1.94 12.88 10.21
C SER A 90 3.40 13.06 10.64
N PHE A 91 4.05 12.00 11.13
CA PHE A 91 5.46 12.03 11.49
C PHE A 91 6.38 12.11 10.27
N GLY A 92 7.46 12.86 10.42
CA GLY A 92 8.53 12.94 9.42
C GLY A 92 9.72 13.71 9.98
N SER A 93 10.91 13.11 9.91
CA SER A 93 12.17 13.69 10.43
C SER A 93 13.00 14.40 9.36
N ALA A 94 12.55 14.33 8.09
CA ALA A 94 13.22 14.94 6.95
C ALA A 94 12.33 16.04 6.33
N ASN A 95 12.54 16.36 5.06
CA ASN A 95 11.83 17.45 4.36
C ASN A 95 10.35 17.14 4.05
N ARG A 96 9.83 16.00 4.47
CA ARG A 96 8.44 15.55 4.22
C ARG A 96 7.96 14.60 5.31
N THR A 97 6.66 14.61 5.55
CA THR A 97 5.99 13.64 6.43
C THR A 97 5.78 12.31 5.71
N LYS A 98 5.52 11.22 6.47
CA LYS A 98 5.12 9.93 5.87
C LYS A 98 3.85 10.07 5.03
N ARG A 99 2.91 10.93 5.43
CA ARG A 99 1.68 11.22 4.68
C ARG A 99 1.95 11.86 3.32
N GLU A 100 2.82 12.87 3.27
CA GLU A 100 3.23 13.49 2.00
C GLU A 100 3.96 12.49 1.12
N PHE A 101 4.79 11.66 1.72
CA PHE A 101 5.50 10.58 1.02
C PHE A 101 4.54 9.53 0.46
N ALA A 102 3.55 9.09 1.26
CA ALA A 102 2.48 8.19 0.82
C ALA A 102 1.70 8.79 -0.37
N ALA A 103 1.35 10.08 -0.29
CA ALA A 103 0.64 10.76 -1.36
C ALA A 103 1.45 10.84 -2.66
N GLU A 104 2.77 11.10 -2.60
CA GLU A 104 3.66 11.08 -3.78
C GLU A 104 3.72 9.69 -4.41
N ILE A 105 3.85 8.63 -3.62
CA ILE A 105 3.89 7.24 -4.09
C ILE A 105 2.55 6.86 -4.72
N ALA A 106 1.46 7.10 -4.01
CA ALA A 106 0.11 6.79 -4.45
C ALA A 106 -0.25 7.53 -5.75
N ALA A 107 0.12 8.82 -5.85
CA ALA A 107 -0.04 9.59 -7.08
C ALA A 107 0.75 9.00 -8.25
N THR A 108 1.99 8.54 -8.00
CA THR A 108 2.83 7.92 -9.03
C THR A 108 2.22 6.61 -9.54
N LEU A 109 1.74 5.76 -8.64
CA LEU A 109 1.05 4.52 -8.98
C LEU A 109 -0.25 4.80 -9.75
N ALA A 110 -1.06 5.77 -9.26
CA ALA A 110 -2.30 6.18 -9.90
C ALA A 110 -2.08 6.71 -11.33
N MET A 111 -1.07 7.54 -11.53
CA MET A 111 -0.74 8.08 -12.84
C MET A 111 -0.20 7.00 -13.78
N SER A 112 0.59 6.04 -13.26
CA SER A 112 1.06 4.89 -14.03
C SER A 112 -0.12 4.01 -14.48
N ALA A 113 -1.06 3.71 -13.58
CA ALA A 113 -2.27 2.97 -13.88
C ALA A 113 -3.14 3.71 -14.93
N ALA A 114 -3.33 5.02 -14.78
CA ALA A 114 -4.11 5.83 -15.72
C ALA A 114 -3.52 5.86 -17.13
N LYS A 115 -2.19 5.91 -17.28
CA LYS A 115 -1.51 5.80 -18.58
C LYS A 115 -1.78 4.48 -19.29
N ASN A 116 -1.97 3.43 -18.51
CA ASN A 116 -2.27 2.10 -19.01
C ASN A 116 -3.76 1.87 -19.29
N GLY A 117 -4.59 2.88 -19.02
CA GLY A 117 -6.04 2.76 -19.18
C GLY A 117 -6.73 2.02 -18.03
N ASP A 118 -6.04 1.77 -16.92
CA ASP A 118 -6.58 1.09 -15.75
C ASP A 118 -7.50 1.98 -14.93
N LYS A 119 -8.37 1.35 -14.12
CA LYS A 119 -9.21 2.04 -13.15
C LYS A 119 -8.43 2.20 -11.84
N VAL A 120 -8.60 3.34 -11.17
CA VAL A 120 -7.97 3.61 -9.87
C VAL A 120 -9.02 3.93 -8.84
N ALA A 121 -8.93 3.27 -7.67
CA ALA A 121 -9.70 3.54 -6.48
C ALA A 121 -8.80 4.06 -5.36
N LEU A 122 -9.38 4.75 -4.39
CA LEU A 122 -8.71 5.21 -3.19
C LEU A 122 -9.49 4.78 -1.95
N LEU A 123 -8.80 4.20 -0.99
CA LEU A 123 -9.27 3.96 0.36
C LEU A 123 -8.37 4.72 1.32
N LEU A 124 -8.93 5.63 2.11
CA LEU A 124 -8.25 6.24 3.25
C LEU A 124 -8.78 5.59 4.52
N PHE A 125 -7.88 5.18 5.40
CA PHE A 125 -8.25 4.48 6.62
C PHE A 125 -7.40 4.91 7.83
N THR A 126 -7.99 4.74 8.99
CA THR A 126 -7.42 4.85 10.33
C THR A 126 -7.81 3.59 11.11
N ASP A 127 -8.35 3.71 12.32
CA ASP A 127 -9.04 2.61 13.02
C ASP A 127 -10.26 2.12 12.25
N GLU A 128 -10.80 2.95 11.37
CA GLU A 128 -11.97 2.68 10.53
C GLU A 128 -11.72 3.15 9.08
N VAL A 129 -12.62 2.76 8.19
CA VAL A 129 -12.63 3.28 6.82
C VAL A 129 -13.14 4.71 6.85
N GLU A 130 -12.27 5.67 6.57
CA GLU A 130 -12.59 7.09 6.60
C GLU A 130 -13.16 7.60 5.27
N LEU A 131 -12.62 7.14 4.15
CA LEU A 131 -13.07 7.53 2.81
C LEU A 131 -12.83 6.40 1.81
N PHE A 132 -13.85 6.08 1.01
CA PHE A 132 -13.68 5.23 -0.16
C PHE A 132 -14.13 5.95 -1.43
N VAL A 133 -13.21 6.08 -2.38
CA VAL A 133 -13.49 6.60 -3.72
C VAL A 133 -13.47 5.43 -4.71
N PRO A 134 -14.61 5.08 -5.32
CA PRO A 134 -14.73 3.91 -6.19
C PRO A 134 -13.85 4.01 -7.44
N PRO A 135 -13.51 2.85 -8.06
CA PRO A 135 -12.60 2.81 -9.19
C PRO A 135 -13.18 3.52 -10.42
N ARG A 136 -12.43 4.49 -10.94
CA ARG A 136 -12.75 5.21 -12.18
C ARG A 136 -11.48 5.49 -12.98
N LYS A 137 -11.64 5.83 -14.26
CA LYS A 137 -10.57 6.21 -15.18
C LYS A 137 -10.44 7.72 -15.33
N GLY A 138 -9.31 8.12 -15.85
CA GLY A 138 -9.08 9.46 -16.38
C GLY A 138 -8.34 10.39 -15.43
N ARG A 139 -7.61 11.33 -16.04
CA ARG A 139 -6.73 12.28 -15.35
C ARG A 139 -7.46 13.09 -14.27
N ARG A 140 -8.68 13.57 -14.56
CA ARG A 140 -9.48 14.35 -13.59
C ARG A 140 -9.77 13.56 -12.31
N HIS A 141 -10.05 12.26 -12.47
CA HIS A 141 -10.28 11.38 -11.33
C HIS A 141 -9.01 11.22 -10.50
N ILE A 142 -7.85 10.99 -11.13
CA ILE A 142 -6.57 10.87 -10.41
C ILE A 142 -6.24 12.16 -9.63
N LEU A 143 -6.40 13.32 -10.23
CA LEU A 143 -6.20 14.60 -9.54
C LEU A 143 -7.13 14.78 -8.34
N ARG A 144 -8.38 14.29 -8.44
CA ARG A 144 -9.28 14.22 -7.29
C ARG A 144 -8.72 13.32 -6.20
N LEU A 145 -8.22 12.12 -6.53
CA LEU A 145 -7.64 11.21 -5.53
C LEU A 145 -6.44 11.85 -4.82
N VAL A 146 -5.55 12.50 -5.57
CA VAL A 146 -4.39 13.21 -5.01
C VAL A 146 -4.84 14.32 -4.06
N ARG A 147 -5.86 15.10 -4.45
CA ARG A 147 -6.42 16.15 -3.59
C ARG A 147 -7.00 15.57 -2.30
N GLU A 148 -7.79 14.48 -2.39
CA GLU A 148 -8.36 13.84 -1.22
C GLU A 148 -7.25 13.37 -0.27
N MET A 149 -6.19 12.71 -0.76
CA MET A 149 -5.07 12.26 0.06
C MET A 149 -4.34 13.42 0.80
N LEU A 150 -4.14 14.54 0.13
CA LEU A 150 -3.42 15.68 0.71
C LEU A 150 -4.25 16.47 1.72
N LEU A 151 -5.57 16.59 1.50
CA LEU A 151 -6.47 17.42 2.30
C LEU A 151 -7.22 16.69 3.38
N PHE A 152 -7.31 15.39 3.27
CA PHE A 152 -8.14 14.62 4.18
C PHE A 152 -7.71 14.84 5.64
N GLN A 153 -8.68 15.17 6.48
CA GLN A 153 -8.46 15.27 7.92
C GLN A 153 -9.13 14.05 8.57
N PRO A 154 -8.33 13.12 9.10
CA PRO A 154 -8.88 11.91 9.71
C PRO A 154 -9.62 12.26 11.01
N LYS A 155 -10.67 11.50 11.30
CA LYS A 155 -11.46 11.63 12.53
C LYS A 155 -10.83 10.83 13.68
N LYS A 156 -10.11 9.77 13.35
CA LYS A 156 -9.48 8.86 14.29
C LYS A 156 -7.95 8.96 14.23
N ARG A 157 -7.28 8.48 15.27
CA ARG A 157 -5.81 8.59 15.40
C ARG A 157 -5.10 7.25 15.19
N GLY A 158 -5.76 6.14 15.49
CA GLY A 158 -5.18 4.81 15.43
C GLY A 158 -5.18 4.22 14.00
N THR A 159 -4.73 2.98 13.87
CA THR A 159 -4.62 2.26 12.61
C THR A 159 -5.21 0.86 12.70
N ASN A 160 -6.03 0.45 11.71
CA ASN A 160 -6.57 -0.90 11.60
C ASN A 160 -6.56 -1.39 10.14
N VAL A 161 -5.43 -1.98 9.74
CA VAL A 161 -5.24 -2.53 8.40
C VAL A 161 -6.20 -3.68 8.10
N SER A 162 -6.50 -4.53 9.11
CA SER A 162 -7.41 -5.68 8.93
C SER A 162 -8.81 -5.22 8.52
N GLN A 163 -9.33 -4.18 9.17
CA GLN A 163 -10.63 -3.61 8.83
C GLN A 163 -10.65 -3.01 7.41
N ALA A 164 -9.57 -2.30 7.04
CA ALA A 164 -9.43 -1.74 5.70
C ALA A 164 -9.44 -2.83 4.62
N LEU A 165 -8.70 -3.91 4.83
CA LEU A 165 -8.66 -5.07 3.93
C LEU A 165 -9.99 -5.81 3.87
N GLY A 166 -10.61 -6.06 5.02
CA GLY A 166 -11.94 -6.68 5.11
C GLY A 166 -13.00 -5.89 4.33
N PHE A 167 -12.98 -4.54 4.44
CA PHE A 167 -13.83 -3.67 3.64
C PHE A 167 -13.57 -3.83 2.14
N LEU A 168 -12.31 -3.85 1.69
CA LEU A 168 -11.97 -4.05 0.29
C LEU A 168 -12.44 -5.41 -0.22
N ASN A 169 -12.27 -6.47 0.57
CA ASN A 169 -12.76 -7.81 0.25
C ASN A 169 -14.27 -7.88 0.06
N HIS A 170 -15.02 -6.98 0.72
CA HIS A 170 -16.47 -6.90 0.62
C HIS A 170 -16.93 -6.07 -0.58
N VAL A 171 -16.25 -4.97 -0.87
CA VAL A 171 -16.67 -3.99 -1.90
C VAL A 171 -16.16 -4.35 -3.30
N LEU A 172 -15.01 -5.02 -3.39
CA LEU A 172 -14.40 -5.37 -4.67
C LEU A 172 -14.92 -6.71 -5.18
N ASN A 173 -15.78 -6.68 -6.21
CA ASN A 173 -16.36 -7.88 -6.82
C ASN A 173 -15.41 -8.58 -7.82
N ARG A 174 -14.41 -7.87 -8.32
CA ARG A 174 -13.41 -8.38 -9.29
C ARG A 174 -12.02 -8.34 -8.69
N ARG A 175 -11.13 -9.18 -9.20
CA ARG A 175 -9.73 -9.16 -8.81
C ARG A 175 -9.11 -7.80 -9.09
N ALA A 176 -8.44 -7.23 -8.10
CA ALA A 176 -7.78 -5.93 -8.16
C ALA A 176 -6.33 -6.04 -7.70
N ILE A 177 -5.53 -5.03 -8.02
CA ILE A 177 -4.21 -4.83 -7.41
C ILE A 177 -4.44 -3.90 -6.23
N VAL A 178 -4.06 -4.33 -5.04
CA VAL A 178 -4.24 -3.54 -3.81
C VAL A 178 -2.86 -3.11 -3.30
N PHE A 179 -2.58 -1.82 -3.38
CA PHE A 179 -1.40 -1.22 -2.76
C PHE A 179 -1.75 -0.73 -1.37
N VAL A 180 -1.17 -1.33 -0.35
CA VAL A 180 -1.36 -0.93 1.06
C VAL A 180 -0.18 -0.07 1.49
N LEU A 181 -0.42 1.22 1.73
CA LEU A 181 0.59 2.19 2.14
C LEU A 181 0.41 2.48 3.63
N THR A 182 1.25 1.94 4.47
CA THR A 182 1.22 2.14 5.93
C THR A 182 2.61 1.91 6.53
N ASP A 183 2.82 2.35 7.76
CA ASP A 183 4.06 2.13 8.50
C ASP A 183 4.07 0.81 9.30
N PHE A 184 2.94 0.08 9.32
CA PHE A 184 2.78 -1.16 10.07
C PHE A 184 3.25 -1.04 11.53
N LEU A 185 3.05 0.12 12.16
CA LEU A 185 3.40 0.39 13.55
C LEU A 185 2.41 -0.24 14.54
N HIS A 186 1.91 -1.45 14.25
CA HIS A 186 0.99 -2.18 15.13
C HIS A 186 1.75 -3.13 16.04
N SER A 187 1.21 -3.37 17.21
CA SER A 187 1.84 -4.28 18.18
C SER A 187 1.65 -5.74 17.81
N VAL A 188 2.69 -6.54 18.10
CA VAL A 188 2.67 -8.00 17.96
C VAL A 188 1.77 -8.67 19.02
N ASP A 189 1.57 -8.03 20.18
CA ASP A 189 0.93 -8.62 21.37
C ASP A 189 -0.31 -7.85 21.89
N GLY A 190 -1.00 -7.06 21.03
CA GLY A 190 -2.16 -6.27 21.47
C GLY A 190 -1.82 -5.08 22.38
N ARG A 191 -0.54 -4.77 22.55
CA ARG A 191 -0.04 -3.55 23.19
C ARG A 191 0.32 -2.54 22.11
N ALA A 192 0.19 -1.25 22.38
CA ALA A 192 0.45 -0.21 21.40
C ALA A 192 1.77 -0.44 20.64
N GLY A 193 1.73 -0.35 19.30
CA GLY A 193 2.87 -0.63 18.40
C GLY A 193 3.99 0.39 18.45
N SER A 194 3.89 1.34 19.37
CA SER A 194 4.98 2.24 19.75
C SER A 194 6.11 1.47 20.40
N PRO A 195 7.37 1.79 20.14
CA PRO A 195 8.50 1.30 20.93
C PRO A 195 8.45 1.75 22.39
N LEU A 196 7.55 2.69 22.73
CA LEU A 196 7.43 3.28 24.05
C LEU A 196 7.20 2.25 25.17
N PRO A 197 6.29 1.25 25.06
CA PRO A 197 6.10 0.27 26.13
C PRO A 197 7.32 -0.62 26.38
N ALA A 198 8.06 -0.98 25.32
CA ALA A 198 9.28 -1.76 25.46
C ALA A 198 10.43 -0.94 26.07
N LEU A 199 10.38 0.38 25.92
CA LEU A 199 11.31 1.33 26.52
C LEU A 199 10.84 1.80 27.91
N ALA A 200 9.53 1.82 28.18
CA ALA A 200 8.95 2.17 29.50
C ALA A 200 9.35 1.17 30.61
N SER A 201 9.69 -0.08 30.24
CA SER A 201 10.31 -1.01 31.22
C SER A 201 11.69 -0.54 31.75
N VAL A 202 12.19 0.59 31.24
CA VAL A 202 13.40 1.29 31.72
C VAL A 202 13.03 2.46 32.64
N ALA A 203 11.80 2.99 32.50
CA ALA A 203 11.25 4.08 33.31
C ALA A 203 10.02 3.53 34.06
N ASP A 204 10.19 3.02 35.21
CA ASP A 204 9.27 2.39 36.19
C ASP A 204 7.84 3.00 36.28
N THR A 205 7.05 2.98 35.19
CA THR A 205 5.68 3.51 35.15
C THR A 205 4.73 2.51 34.47
N GLY A 206 3.75 2.01 35.26
CA GLY A 206 2.74 1.05 34.83
C GLY A 206 1.71 1.67 33.87
N ALA A 207 1.54 1.07 32.70
CA ALA A 207 0.53 1.44 31.73
C ALA A 207 -0.54 0.35 31.58
N HIS A 208 -1.81 0.74 31.60
CA HIS A 208 -2.96 -0.10 31.35
C HIS A 208 -3.27 -0.19 29.85
N GLY A 209 -3.31 -1.42 29.30
CA GLY A 209 -3.43 -1.63 27.87
C GLY A 209 -4.86 -1.67 27.35
N VAL A 210 -5.10 -1.01 26.22
CA VAL A 210 -6.27 -1.20 25.36
C VAL A 210 -5.96 -2.31 24.35
N THR A 211 -6.86 -3.28 24.20
CA THR A 211 -6.72 -4.37 23.20
C THR A 211 -6.91 -3.82 21.79
N ARG A 212 -5.84 -3.83 21.00
CA ARG A 212 -5.84 -3.50 19.57
C ARG A 212 -5.64 -4.77 18.72
N PRO A 213 -6.01 -4.76 17.42
CA PRO A 213 -5.76 -5.90 16.55
C PRO A 213 -4.28 -6.27 16.55
N THR A 214 -4.01 -7.57 16.67
CA THR A 214 -2.66 -8.10 16.70
C THR A 214 -2.06 -8.16 15.29
N ASN A 215 -0.74 -8.15 15.15
CA ASN A 215 -0.09 -8.40 13.85
C ASN A 215 -0.53 -9.74 13.24
N ARG A 216 -0.92 -10.73 14.04
CA ARG A 216 -1.46 -12.01 13.54
C ARG A 216 -2.73 -11.80 12.72
N ASP A 217 -3.63 -10.92 13.17
CA ASP A 217 -4.88 -10.63 12.49
C ASP A 217 -4.62 -9.89 11.17
N VAL A 218 -3.69 -8.92 11.17
CA VAL A 218 -3.27 -8.19 9.96
C VAL A 218 -2.65 -9.14 8.95
N ILE A 219 -1.76 -10.02 9.38
CA ILE A 219 -1.07 -10.98 8.51
C ILE A 219 -2.04 -12.02 7.93
N ALA A 220 -2.98 -12.51 8.75
CA ALA A 220 -4.02 -13.43 8.30
C ALA A 220 -4.92 -12.77 7.24
N GLU A 221 -5.36 -11.52 7.49
CA GLU A 221 -6.21 -10.77 6.57
C GLU A 221 -5.47 -10.40 5.27
N LEU A 222 -4.18 -10.05 5.35
CA LEU A 222 -3.33 -9.84 4.16
C LEU A 222 -3.25 -11.11 3.32
N GLY A 223 -3.03 -12.28 3.93
CA GLY A 223 -3.01 -13.57 3.26
C GLY A 223 -4.35 -13.87 2.57
N LEU A 224 -5.46 -13.69 3.28
CA LEU A 224 -6.81 -13.87 2.75
C LEU A 224 -7.06 -12.93 1.57
N THR A 225 -6.74 -11.65 1.72
CA THR A 225 -6.91 -10.65 0.67
C THR A 225 -6.05 -10.98 -0.55
N ASN A 226 -4.83 -11.49 -0.35
CA ASN A 226 -3.92 -11.87 -1.44
C ASN A 226 -4.42 -13.10 -2.25
N THR A 227 -5.28 -13.95 -1.69
CA THR A 227 -5.92 -15.02 -2.45
C THR A 227 -6.96 -14.48 -3.44
N ARG A 228 -7.65 -13.40 -3.09
CA ARG A 228 -8.73 -12.79 -3.89
C ARG A 228 -8.22 -11.70 -4.83
N HIS A 229 -7.24 -10.93 -4.37
CA HIS A 229 -6.65 -9.78 -5.05
C HIS A 229 -5.15 -9.99 -5.18
N ASP A 230 -4.45 -9.03 -5.74
CA ASP A 230 -2.99 -9.00 -5.84
C ASP A 230 -2.48 -7.91 -4.89
N VAL A 231 -2.02 -8.30 -3.69
CA VAL A 231 -1.67 -7.36 -2.64
C VAL A 231 -0.19 -7.02 -2.66
N VAL A 232 0.12 -5.74 -2.61
CA VAL A 232 1.48 -5.20 -2.48
C VAL A 232 1.53 -4.26 -1.28
N CYS A 233 2.31 -4.62 -0.27
CA CYS A 233 2.52 -3.79 0.90
C CYS A 233 3.68 -2.81 0.68
N LEU A 234 3.41 -1.53 0.84
CA LEU A 234 4.39 -0.45 0.78
C LEU A 234 4.61 0.04 2.22
N HIS A 235 5.64 -0.51 2.86
CA HIS A 235 6.00 -0.17 4.23
C HIS A 235 6.76 1.17 4.25
N LEU A 236 6.08 2.20 4.73
CA LEU A 236 6.62 3.55 4.87
C LEU A 236 7.40 3.66 6.18
N HIS A 237 8.66 4.03 6.10
CA HIS A 237 9.54 4.05 7.24
C HIS A 237 10.32 5.37 7.31
N ASP A 238 10.34 5.98 8.49
CA ASP A 238 11.22 7.11 8.77
C ASP A 238 12.44 6.64 9.58
N PRO A 239 13.69 7.02 9.21
CA PRO A 239 14.88 6.57 9.93
C PRO A 239 14.87 6.89 11.41
N ARG A 240 14.20 7.98 11.83
CA ARG A 240 14.09 8.36 13.25
C ARG A 240 13.19 7.45 14.07
N GLU A 241 12.36 6.65 13.42
CA GLU A 241 11.60 5.59 14.09
C GLU A 241 12.46 4.40 14.49
N SER A 242 13.63 4.24 13.88
CA SER A 242 14.59 3.17 14.19
C SER A 242 15.80 3.63 14.99
N THR A 243 16.18 4.90 14.87
CA THR A 243 17.42 5.40 15.51
C THR A 243 17.17 6.76 16.15
N LEU A 244 17.58 6.92 17.41
CA LEU A 244 17.57 8.19 18.10
C LEU A 244 18.86 8.97 17.82
N PRO A 245 18.78 10.30 17.60
CA PRO A 245 19.97 11.17 17.56
C PRO A 245 20.52 11.35 18.96
N ASP A 246 21.79 11.76 19.06
CA ASP A 246 22.35 12.28 20.28
C ASP A 246 21.89 13.74 20.45
N ALA A 247 20.82 13.94 21.21
CA ALA A 247 20.17 15.26 21.39
C ALA A 247 19.84 15.57 22.87
N GLY A 248 20.50 14.86 23.80
CA GLY A 248 20.23 15.06 25.24
C GLY A 248 18.92 14.43 25.68
N LEU A 249 18.17 15.13 26.50
CA LEU A 249 16.83 14.71 26.94
C LEU A 249 15.83 14.99 25.82
N VAL A 250 15.16 13.94 25.33
CA VAL A 250 14.11 14.02 24.30
C VAL A 250 12.80 13.47 24.81
N THR A 251 11.70 14.15 24.51
CA THR A 251 10.35 13.66 24.77
C THR A 251 9.80 13.07 23.49
N ILE A 252 9.42 11.80 23.52
CA ILE A 252 8.78 11.08 22.42
C ILE A 252 7.30 10.96 22.74
N GLU A 253 6.44 11.35 21.81
CA GLU A 253 4.99 11.16 21.86
C GLU A 253 4.58 9.97 21.03
N ASP A 254 3.78 9.07 21.60
CA ASP A 254 3.05 8.08 20.82
C ASP A 254 1.93 8.81 20.07
N ALA A 255 2.03 8.84 18.75
CA ALA A 255 1.10 9.59 17.91
C ALA A 255 -0.36 9.10 18.03
N GLU A 256 -0.57 7.83 18.36
CA GLU A 256 -1.90 7.22 18.44
C GLU A 256 -2.52 7.38 19.84
N THR A 257 -1.73 7.16 20.91
CA THR A 257 -2.21 7.26 22.29
C THR A 257 -2.05 8.63 22.91
N GLY A 258 -1.08 9.41 22.42
CA GLY A 258 -0.67 10.69 23.02
C GLY A 258 0.19 10.50 24.29
N GLU A 259 0.61 9.28 24.61
CA GLU A 259 1.51 9.03 25.74
C GLU A 259 2.89 9.64 25.48
N LEU A 260 3.44 10.30 26.49
CA LEU A 260 4.76 10.91 26.44
C LEU A 260 5.77 10.07 27.20
N LEU A 261 6.94 9.88 26.60
CA LEU A 261 8.08 9.21 27.21
C LEU A 261 9.32 10.10 27.12
N GLU A 262 9.92 10.41 28.26
CA GLU A 262 11.19 11.12 28.32
C GLU A 262 12.36 10.12 28.27
N LEU A 263 13.27 10.32 27.34
CA LEU A 263 14.47 9.52 27.15
C LEU A 263 15.73 10.41 27.13
N ASN A 264 16.75 9.95 27.83
CA ASN A 264 18.07 10.61 27.73
C ASN A 264 18.83 10.01 26.56
N SER A 265 18.70 10.62 25.37
CA SER A 265 19.34 10.16 24.15
C SER A 265 20.86 10.45 24.10
N ALA A 266 21.42 11.24 25.04
CA ALA A 266 22.87 11.37 25.18
C ALA A 266 23.55 10.05 25.60
N ARG A 267 22.82 9.18 26.29
CA ARG A 267 23.34 7.87 26.69
C ARG A 267 23.35 6.90 25.52
N SER A 268 24.51 6.36 25.16
CA SER A 268 24.65 5.35 24.07
C SER A 268 23.78 4.13 24.32
N SER A 269 23.72 3.65 25.58
CA SER A 269 22.89 2.49 25.96
C SER A 269 21.40 2.66 25.66
N VAL A 270 20.86 3.88 25.81
CA VAL A 270 19.47 4.19 25.46
C VAL A 270 19.27 4.15 23.96
N ARG A 271 20.19 4.76 23.19
CA ARG A 271 20.14 4.72 21.72
C ARG A 271 20.25 3.31 21.17
N GLU A 272 21.19 2.52 21.69
CA GLU A 272 21.40 1.11 21.30
C GLU A 272 20.17 0.26 21.60
N LYS A 273 19.59 0.39 22.81
CA LYS A 273 18.39 -0.33 23.17
C LYS A 273 17.21 0.05 22.27
N PHE A 274 17.02 1.33 21.97
CA PHE A 274 15.99 1.81 21.04
C PHE A 274 16.17 1.17 19.65
N ALA A 275 17.39 1.20 19.12
CA ALA A 275 17.71 0.62 17.82
C ALA A 275 17.48 -0.91 17.80
N THR A 276 17.88 -1.62 18.86
CA THR A 276 17.71 -3.07 18.97
C THR A 276 16.23 -3.49 19.00
N VAL A 277 15.40 -2.80 19.80
CA VAL A 277 13.96 -3.06 19.87
C VAL A 277 13.28 -2.85 18.53
N ASN A 278 13.61 -1.77 17.84
CA ASN A 278 13.01 -1.48 16.53
C ASN A 278 13.53 -2.44 15.43
N ALA A 279 14.80 -2.83 15.48
CA ALA A 279 15.36 -3.83 14.55
C ALA A 279 14.66 -5.20 14.73
N ALA A 280 14.44 -5.64 15.97
CA ALA A 280 13.70 -6.87 16.25
C ALA A 280 12.27 -6.82 15.71
N ARG A 281 11.54 -5.71 15.94
CA ARG A 281 10.19 -5.51 15.40
C ARG A 281 10.15 -5.57 13.87
N LEU A 282 11.11 -4.92 13.21
CA LEU A 282 11.19 -4.94 11.75
C LEU A 282 11.49 -6.34 11.20
N ALA A 283 12.34 -7.11 11.89
CA ALA A 283 12.66 -8.49 11.52
C ALA A 283 11.43 -9.42 11.68
N GLU A 284 10.66 -9.27 12.76
CA GLU A 284 9.41 -10.01 12.96
C GLU A 284 8.38 -9.69 11.86
N LEU A 285 8.24 -8.41 11.49
CA LEU A 285 7.36 -7.98 10.41
C LEU A 285 7.77 -8.59 9.07
N ASP A 286 9.07 -8.58 8.73
CA ASP A 286 9.59 -9.20 7.52
C ASP A 286 9.32 -10.72 7.49
N GLN A 287 9.52 -11.42 8.61
CA GLN A 287 9.20 -12.84 8.70
C GLN A 287 7.69 -13.11 8.49
N ALA A 288 6.86 -12.26 9.07
CA ALA A 288 5.41 -12.36 8.93
C ALA A 288 4.98 -12.17 7.47
N PHE A 289 5.48 -11.17 6.76
CA PHE A 289 5.20 -10.97 5.33
C PHE A 289 5.69 -12.13 4.47
N ASN A 290 6.90 -12.64 4.71
CA ASN A 290 7.43 -13.78 3.97
C ASN A 290 6.55 -15.03 4.07
N ARG A 291 5.87 -15.24 5.21
CA ARG A 291 4.95 -16.38 5.42
C ARG A 291 3.65 -16.25 4.62
N THR A 292 3.20 -15.04 4.32
CA THR A 292 1.94 -14.80 3.58
C THR A 292 2.09 -14.83 2.07
N GLY A 293 3.33 -14.77 1.57
CA GLY A 293 3.59 -14.62 0.13
C GLY A 293 3.13 -13.28 -0.45
N VAL A 294 2.85 -12.29 0.40
CA VAL A 294 2.50 -10.93 0.00
C VAL A 294 3.78 -10.18 -0.36
N ASP A 295 3.80 -9.56 -1.53
CA ASP A 295 4.93 -8.73 -1.93
C ASP A 295 5.02 -7.48 -1.04
N THR A 296 6.21 -7.23 -0.49
CA THR A 296 6.44 -6.11 0.41
C THR A 296 7.65 -5.29 -0.02
N LEU A 297 7.48 -3.96 -0.03
CA LEU A 297 8.56 -3.01 -0.28
C LEU A 297 8.71 -2.08 0.92
N ARG A 298 9.93 -1.96 1.44
CA ARG A 298 10.25 -0.96 2.46
C ARG A 298 10.76 0.32 1.77
N LEU A 299 10.08 1.43 2.04
CA LEU A 299 10.34 2.73 1.45
C LEU A 299 10.67 3.73 2.56
N LYS A 300 11.87 4.33 2.49
CA LYS A 300 12.31 5.30 3.48
C LYS A 300 11.96 6.72 3.04
N THR A 301 11.47 7.54 3.97
CA THR A 301 11.11 8.95 3.72
C THR A 301 12.28 9.78 3.19
N THR A 302 13.51 9.40 3.53
CA THR A 302 14.76 10.09 3.15
C THR A 302 15.31 9.68 1.79
N GLU A 303 14.81 8.59 1.21
CA GLU A 303 15.32 8.03 -0.04
C GLU A 303 14.33 8.21 -1.20
N PRO A 304 14.79 8.28 -2.46
CA PRO A 304 13.91 8.27 -3.61
C PRO A 304 13.24 6.89 -3.77
N PHE A 305 11.92 6.86 -3.83
CA PHE A 305 11.13 5.62 -3.94
C PHE A 305 11.05 5.06 -5.38
N ALA A 306 11.20 5.91 -6.40
CA ALA A 306 10.99 5.51 -7.79
C ALA A 306 11.90 4.37 -8.27
N PRO A 307 13.22 4.37 -7.98
CA PRO A 307 14.09 3.25 -8.34
C PRO A 307 13.69 1.93 -7.65
N VAL A 308 13.21 2.01 -6.41
CA VAL A 308 12.75 0.82 -5.65
C VAL A 308 11.51 0.22 -6.29
N LEU A 309 10.52 1.05 -6.63
CA LEU A 309 9.31 0.62 -7.33
C LEU A 309 9.61 0.05 -8.71
N GLN A 310 10.50 0.70 -9.48
CA GLN A 310 10.91 0.22 -10.80
C GLN A 310 11.52 -1.17 -10.72
N ARG A 311 12.51 -1.34 -9.85
CA ARG A 311 13.17 -2.64 -9.65
C ARG A 311 12.18 -3.73 -9.23
N PHE A 312 11.22 -3.39 -8.37
CA PHE A 312 10.18 -4.31 -7.95
C PHE A 312 9.33 -4.79 -9.15
N PHE A 313 8.86 -3.89 -9.99
CA PHE A 313 8.07 -4.26 -11.16
C PHE A 313 8.88 -5.07 -12.17
N GLU A 314 10.16 -4.79 -12.34
CA GLU A 314 11.07 -5.57 -13.20
C GLU A 314 11.26 -6.99 -12.69
N ILE A 315 11.53 -7.17 -11.39
CA ILE A 315 11.65 -8.50 -10.76
C ILE A 315 10.34 -9.29 -10.91
N ARG A 316 9.22 -8.63 -10.67
CA ARG A 316 7.90 -9.24 -10.78
C ARG A 316 7.59 -9.70 -12.21
N ARG A 317 8.02 -8.91 -13.20
CA ARG A 317 7.96 -9.28 -14.62
C ARG A 317 8.78 -10.55 -14.91
N GLY A 318 9.98 -10.63 -14.32
CA GLY A 318 10.86 -11.81 -14.48
C GLY A 318 10.25 -13.09 -13.93
N ARG A 319 9.67 -13.06 -12.73
CA ARG A 319 9.02 -14.21 -12.08
C ARG A 319 7.84 -14.81 -12.87
N ARG A 320 7.22 -14.04 -13.76
CA ARG A 320 6.07 -14.48 -14.58
C ARG A 320 6.44 -15.05 -15.94
N ARG A 321 7.70 -14.94 -16.33
CA ARG A 321 8.19 -15.48 -17.62
C ARG A 321 8.86 -16.86 -17.50
N GLY A 322 9.18 -17.30 -16.29
CA GLY A 322 9.65 -18.63 -15.95
C GLY A 322 8.51 -19.46 -15.36
#